data_bd4f14a455fe22258e4a495e6b05aecc
#
_entry.id   bd4f14a455fe22258e4a495e6b05aecc
#
_cell.length_a   1.000
_cell.length_b   1.000
_cell.length_c   1.000
_cell.angle_alpha   90.00
_cell.angle_beta   90.00
_cell.angle_gamma   90.00
#
_symmetry.space_group_name_H-M   'P 1'
#
loop_
_entity.id
_entity.type
_entity.pdbx_description
1 polymer ?
#
loop_
_entity_poly.entity_id
_entity_poly.type
_entity_poly.pdbx_seq_one_letter_code
_entity_poly.pdbx_strand_id
1 'polypeptide(L)'
;IWEGIDDPTTLDGPEAAIGCGPYKLVSYDSDAQVSYYEAVPENDFLGEITVDKVTVQSYSDETTLMMAMMNGEIDTMYNYANPIDADVIDTVQGTPDLDLGESDFTGCYQMEYGKDRAPGNDQAFREAASYAIDYNQLATTINGEYGKVPGKGVIPPSCKGYDESIGSLEFDADKAAEMLDEAGYKDVDGDG
;
A
#
# COMPACT_ATOMS: atom_id res chain seq x y z
N ILE A 1 6.85 26.88 -7.97
CA ILE A 1 6.51 26.27 -9.27
C ILE A 1 5.16 26.77 -9.73
N TRP A 2 4.17 26.88 -8.84
CA TRP A 2 2.79 27.29 -9.18
C TRP A 2 2.45 28.72 -8.73
N GLU A 3 3.46 29.59 -8.54
CA GLU A 3 3.25 30.99 -8.19
C GLU A 3 2.52 31.71 -9.34
N GLY A 4 1.40 32.32 -9.03
CA GLY A 4 0.54 33.01 -10.01
C GLY A 4 -0.43 32.13 -10.76
N ILE A 5 -0.58 30.86 -10.37
CA ILE A 5 -1.56 29.92 -10.94
C ILE A 5 -2.70 29.72 -9.94
N ASP A 6 -3.89 30.21 -10.28
CA ASP A 6 -5.06 30.15 -9.40
C ASP A 6 -5.58 28.71 -9.24
N ASP A 7 -5.50 27.91 -10.29
CA ASP A 7 -5.93 26.50 -10.29
C ASP A 7 -4.85 25.61 -10.94
N PRO A 8 -4.04 24.89 -10.14
CA PRO A 8 -3.00 24.01 -10.65
C PRO A 8 -3.54 22.84 -11.52
N THR A 9 -4.80 22.48 -11.35
CA THR A 9 -5.40 21.39 -12.12
C THR A 9 -5.65 21.75 -13.59
N THR A 10 -5.55 23.02 -13.93
CA THR A 10 -5.66 23.51 -15.32
C THR A 10 -4.36 23.45 -16.09
N LEU A 11 -3.25 23.14 -15.41
CA LEU A 11 -1.95 22.99 -16.07
C LEU A 11 -1.91 21.69 -16.84
N ASP A 12 -1.49 21.81 -18.09
CA ASP A 12 -1.37 20.70 -19.02
C ASP A 12 0.05 20.66 -19.60
N GLY A 13 0.63 19.46 -19.69
CA GLY A 13 1.94 19.25 -20.24
C GLY A 13 3.10 19.19 -19.24
N PRO A 14 4.34 19.07 -19.73
CA PRO A 14 5.54 18.83 -18.91
C PRO A 14 5.85 19.93 -17.89
N GLU A 15 5.47 21.16 -18.15
CA GLU A 15 5.66 22.31 -17.25
C GLU A 15 4.85 22.18 -15.96
N ALA A 16 3.77 21.39 -15.95
CA ALA A 16 2.99 21.10 -14.75
C ALA A 16 3.73 20.14 -13.80
N ALA A 17 4.64 19.34 -14.33
CA ALA A 17 5.34 18.26 -13.64
C ALA A 17 6.81 18.57 -13.36
N ILE A 18 7.16 19.84 -13.16
CA ILE A 18 8.53 20.23 -12.80
C ILE A 18 8.86 19.72 -11.40
N GLY A 19 9.79 18.79 -11.35
CA GLY A 19 10.28 18.15 -10.12
C GLY A 19 11.77 18.42 -9.88
N CYS A 20 12.29 17.84 -8.80
CA CYS A 20 13.71 17.85 -8.47
C CYS A 20 14.33 16.44 -8.55
N GLY A 21 13.61 15.47 -9.12
CA GLY A 21 14.08 14.10 -9.28
C GLY A 21 15.08 13.93 -10.42
N PRO A 22 15.64 12.72 -10.57
CA PRO A 22 16.62 12.40 -11.62
C PRO A 22 16.01 12.32 -13.03
N TYR A 23 14.70 12.38 -13.17
CA TYR A 23 14.00 12.36 -14.46
C TYR A 23 13.03 13.53 -14.57
N LYS A 24 12.87 14.05 -15.79
CA LYS A 24 11.86 15.04 -16.17
C LYS A 24 10.82 14.40 -17.07
N LEU A 25 9.55 14.79 -16.91
CA LEU A 25 8.48 14.44 -17.83
C LEU A 25 8.70 15.14 -19.17
N VAL A 26 8.66 14.37 -20.27
CA VAL A 26 8.79 14.88 -21.64
C VAL A 26 7.41 15.03 -22.27
N SER A 27 6.56 14.02 -22.12
CA SER A 27 5.19 14.03 -22.62
C SER A 27 4.32 13.02 -21.88
N TYR A 28 3.02 13.26 -21.91
CA TYR A 28 2.00 12.36 -21.41
C TYR A 28 0.91 12.17 -22.45
N ASP A 29 0.59 10.92 -22.75
CA ASP A 29 -0.53 10.54 -23.60
C ASP A 29 -1.69 10.07 -22.69
N SER A 30 -2.71 10.91 -22.56
CA SER A 30 -3.85 10.65 -21.69
C SER A 30 -4.77 9.54 -22.21
N ASP A 31 -4.81 9.32 -23.52
CA ASP A 31 -5.65 8.28 -24.12
C ASP A 31 -5.00 6.90 -23.97
N ALA A 32 -3.68 6.83 -24.17
CA ALA A 32 -2.91 5.62 -23.97
C ALA A 32 -2.47 5.39 -22.51
N GLN A 33 -2.62 6.38 -21.63
CA GLN A 33 -2.15 6.37 -20.24
C GLN A 33 -0.64 6.08 -20.14
N VAL A 34 0.16 6.73 -21.01
CA VAL A 34 1.61 6.56 -21.09
C VAL A 34 2.33 7.87 -20.80
N SER A 35 3.31 7.81 -19.91
CA SER A 35 4.21 8.93 -19.60
C SER A 35 5.63 8.64 -20.06
N TYR A 36 6.28 9.61 -20.68
CA TYR A 36 7.64 9.52 -21.20
C TYR A 36 8.55 10.44 -20.41
N TYR A 37 9.66 9.90 -19.92
CA TYR A 37 10.64 10.62 -19.11
C TYR A 37 12.02 10.54 -19.72
N GLU A 38 12.82 11.57 -19.48
CA GLU A 38 14.26 11.63 -19.80
C GLU A 38 15.07 11.96 -18.56
N ALA A 39 16.25 11.35 -18.47
CA ALA A 39 17.19 11.63 -17.39
C ALA A 39 17.62 13.10 -17.37
N VAL A 40 17.87 13.61 -16.17
CA VAL A 40 18.48 14.92 -15.89
C VAL A 40 19.80 14.65 -15.19
N PRO A 41 20.91 14.47 -15.95
CA PRO A 41 22.20 14.05 -15.39
C PRO A 41 22.73 14.96 -14.27
N GLU A 42 22.34 16.24 -14.27
CA GLU A 42 22.72 17.21 -13.24
C GLU A 42 22.04 16.95 -11.89
N ASN A 43 21.01 16.10 -11.86
CA ASN A 43 20.26 15.72 -10.66
C ASN A 43 20.66 14.32 -10.17
N ASP A 44 21.95 14.04 -10.13
CA ASP A 44 22.54 12.73 -9.76
C ASP A 44 22.70 12.51 -8.24
N PHE A 45 22.02 13.30 -7.40
CA PHE A 45 22.14 13.27 -5.94
C PHE A 45 21.76 11.90 -5.29
N LEU A 46 21.11 11.02 -6.02
CA LEU A 46 20.82 9.62 -5.62
C LEU A 46 21.84 8.63 -6.16
N GLY A 47 22.86 9.10 -6.89
CA GLY A 47 23.88 8.31 -7.57
C GLY A 47 23.85 8.48 -9.09
N GLU A 48 24.75 7.76 -9.77
CA GLU A 48 24.86 7.79 -11.22
C GLU A 48 23.55 7.31 -11.89
N ILE A 49 23.05 8.10 -12.85
CA ILE A 49 21.86 7.75 -13.63
C ILE A 49 22.32 6.92 -14.82
N THR A 50 21.95 5.64 -14.85
CA THR A 50 22.38 4.70 -15.88
C THR A 50 21.33 4.42 -16.96
N VAL A 51 20.08 4.87 -16.74
CA VAL A 51 18.97 4.73 -17.69
C VAL A 51 18.58 6.10 -18.22
N ASP A 52 18.75 6.33 -19.51
CA ASP A 52 18.52 7.64 -20.13
C ASP A 52 17.03 7.99 -20.27
N LYS A 53 16.19 7.00 -20.52
CA LYS A 53 14.75 7.16 -20.79
C LYS A 53 13.94 6.13 -20.06
N VAL A 54 12.81 6.60 -19.50
CA VAL A 54 11.83 5.75 -18.82
C VAL A 54 10.46 6.01 -19.42
N THR A 55 9.76 4.93 -19.77
CA THR A 55 8.37 4.96 -20.17
C THR A 55 7.55 4.31 -19.07
N VAL A 56 6.55 5.02 -18.57
CA VAL A 56 5.61 4.50 -17.56
C VAL A 56 4.26 4.34 -18.19
N GLN A 57 3.75 3.11 -18.21
CA GLN A 57 2.43 2.78 -18.71
C GLN A 57 1.54 2.29 -17.57
N SER A 58 0.33 2.83 -17.49
CA SER A 58 -0.70 2.35 -16.56
C SER A 58 -1.48 1.21 -17.19
N TYR A 59 -1.78 0.21 -16.38
CA TYR A 59 -2.63 -0.93 -16.74
C TYR A 59 -3.88 -0.91 -15.86
N SER A 60 -5.01 -1.35 -16.41
CA SER A 60 -6.30 -1.35 -15.70
C SER A 60 -6.40 -2.43 -14.63
N ASP A 61 -5.64 -3.51 -14.77
CA ASP A 61 -5.66 -4.66 -13.88
C ASP A 61 -4.29 -5.37 -13.87
N GLU A 62 -4.05 -6.11 -12.81
CA GLU A 62 -2.78 -6.79 -12.55
C GLU A 62 -2.55 -7.97 -13.52
N THR A 63 -3.61 -8.63 -13.99
CA THR A 63 -3.50 -9.74 -14.94
C THR A 63 -2.94 -9.25 -16.28
N THR A 64 -3.46 -8.13 -16.79
CA THR A 64 -2.97 -7.52 -18.03
C THR A 64 -1.53 -7.03 -17.89
N LEU A 65 -1.20 -6.44 -16.74
CA LEU A 65 0.16 -6.02 -16.40
C LEU A 65 1.14 -7.22 -16.41
N MET A 66 0.74 -8.34 -15.77
CA MET A 66 1.54 -9.57 -15.76
C MET A 66 1.75 -10.15 -17.16
N MET A 67 0.72 -10.14 -18.01
CA MET A 67 0.85 -10.60 -19.39
C MET A 67 1.87 -9.76 -20.16
N ALA A 68 1.86 -8.44 -20.01
CA ALA A 68 2.83 -7.54 -20.62
C ALA A 68 4.26 -7.82 -20.14
N MET A 69 4.43 -8.10 -18.84
CA MET A 69 5.72 -8.49 -18.28
C MET A 69 6.22 -9.82 -18.86
N MET A 70 5.38 -10.85 -18.87
CA MET A 70 5.74 -12.18 -19.41
C MET A 70 6.05 -12.14 -20.91
N ASN A 71 5.44 -11.24 -21.66
CA ASN A 71 5.71 -11.03 -23.09
C ASN A 71 6.95 -10.18 -23.36
N GLY A 72 7.57 -9.59 -22.31
CA GLY A 72 8.71 -8.68 -22.47
C GLY A 72 8.32 -7.32 -23.06
N GLU A 73 7.07 -6.91 -22.92
CA GLU A 73 6.58 -5.60 -23.38
C GLU A 73 6.95 -4.48 -22.38
N ILE A 74 7.20 -4.86 -21.11
CA ILE A 74 7.70 -3.99 -20.06
C ILE A 74 8.89 -4.64 -19.35
N ASP A 75 9.82 -3.84 -18.87
CA ASP A 75 11.06 -4.30 -18.23
C ASP A 75 10.90 -4.48 -16.72
N THR A 76 9.96 -3.76 -16.10
CA THR A 76 9.73 -3.81 -14.65
C THR A 76 8.31 -3.39 -14.32
N MET A 77 7.77 -3.95 -13.24
CA MET A 77 6.53 -3.48 -12.65
C MET A 77 6.77 -2.98 -11.22
N TYR A 78 6.02 -1.97 -10.82
CA TYR A 78 6.08 -1.41 -9.49
C TYR A 78 4.69 -1.04 -8.99
N ASN A 79 4.30 -1.64 -7.89
CA ASN A 79 3.05 -1.29 -7.21
C ASN A 79 3.39 -0.67 -5.85
N TYR A 80 3.22 0.64 -5.72
CA TYR A 80 3.54 1.37 -4.50
C TYR A 80 2.39 1.42 -3.48
N ALA A 81 1.18 1.18 -3.95
CA ALA A 81 -0.03 1.36 -3.13
C ALA A 81 -0.44 0.09 -2.39
N ASN A 82 -0.25 -1.05 -3.04
CA ASN A 82 -0.65 -2.35 -2.50
C ASN A 82 0.47 -3.37 -2.74
N PRO A 83 0.58 -4.40 -1.89
CA PRO A 83 1.42 -5.54 -2.21
C PRO A 83 0.95 -6.19 -3.51
N ILE A 84 1.86 -6.85 -4.21
CA ILE A 84 1.53 -7.71 -5.33
C ILE A 84 0.78 -8.94 -4.80
N ASP A 85 -0.27 -9.37 -5.49
CA ASP A 85 -1.04 -10.54 -5.09
C ASP A 85 -0.17 -11.81 -5.03
N ALA A 86 -0.43 -12.68 -4.05
CA ALA A 86 0.41 -13.85 -3.79
C ALA A 86 0.51 -14.81 -4.99
N ASP A 87 -0.56 -15.01 -5.73
CA ASP A 87 -0.59 -15.83 -6.95
C ASP A 87 0.21 -15.22 -8.12
N VAL A 88 0.34 -13.88 -8.16
CA VAL A 88 1.24 -13.20 -9.09
C VAL A 88 2.70 -13.45 -8.71
N ILE A 89 3.02 -13.41 -7.42
CA ILE A 89 4.37 -13.72 -6.92
C ILE A 89 4.77 -15.15 -7.33
N ASP A 90 3.90 -16.12 -7.11
CA ASP A 90 4.14 -17.52 -7.50
C ASP A 90 4.36 -17.65 -9.02
N THR A 91 3.62 -16.88 -9.81
CA THR A 91 3.77 -16.84 -11.27
C THR A 91 5.13 -16.29 -11.69
N VAL A 92 5.56 -15.18 -11.08
CA VAL A 92 6.89 -14.57 -11.35
C VAL A 92 8.00 -15.52 -10.97
N GLN A 93 7.96 -16.13 -9.78
CA GLN A 93 8.97 -17.10 -9.33
C GLN A 93 9.06 -18.34 -10.21
N GLY A 94 7.94 -18.75 -10.82
CA GLY A 94 7.86 -19.87 -11.73
C GLY A 94 8.24 -19.56 -13.19
N THR A 95 8.44 -18.27 -13.55
CA THR A 95 8.71 -17.84 -14.93
C THR A 95 10.20 -17.61 -15.14
N PRO A 96 10.85 -18.32 -16.09
CA PRO A 96 12.24 -18.06 -16.44
C PRO A 96 12.44 -16.61 -16.90
N ASP A 97 13.61 -16.06 -16.62
CA ASP A 97 14.02 -14.70 -17.01
C ASP A 97 13.27 -13.56 -16.33
N LEU A 98 12.45 -13.85 -15.30
CA LEU A 98 11.89 -12.85 -14.40
C LEU A 98 12.55 -12.94 -13.01
N ASP A 99 12.90 -11.78 -12.47
CA ASP A 99 13.43 -11.64 -11.12
C ASP A 99 12.43 -10.91 -10.22
N LEU A 100 12.29 -11.38 -8.99
CA LEU A 100 11.48 -10.74 -7.96
C LEU A 100 12.36 -9.94 -7.00
N GLY A 101 12.18 -8.63 -6.98
CA GLY A 101 12.77 -7.75 -5.97
C GLY A 101 11.88 -7.70 -4.74
N GLU A 102 12.43 -8.03 -3.57
CA GLU A 102 11.73 -7.96 -2.29
C GLU A 102 12.32 -6.84 -1.43
N SER A 103 11.48 -6.06 -0.81
CA SER A 103 11.85 -5.06 0.21
C SER A 103 11.03 -5.27 1.48
N ASP A 104 11.57 -4.80 2.60
CA ASP A 104 10.83 -4.79 3.84
C ASP A 104 9.56 -3.96 3.70
N PHE A 105 8.47 -4.49 4.27
CA PHE A 105 7.17 -3.83 4.26
C PHE A 105 7.17 -2.61 5.18
N THR A 106 6.80 -1.45 4.64
CA THR A 106 6.81 -0.16 5.36
C THR A 106 5.42 0.38 5.68
N GLY A 107 4.37 -0.30 5.28
CA GLY A 107 2.98 0.04 5.54
C GLY A 107 2.25 -1.01 6.38
N CYS A 108 0.98 -0.77 6.68
CA CYS A 108 0.11 -1.74 7.32
C CYS A 108 -1.35 -1.51 6.92
N TYR A 109 -2.13 -2.58 6.89
CA TYR A 109 -3.58 -2.46 6.92
C TYR A 109 -4.00 -2.08 8.34
N GLN A 110 -4.92 -1.12 8.45
CA GLN A 110 -5.38 -0.65 9.76
C GLN A 110 -6.89 -0.47 9.76
N MET A 111 -7.51 -0.68 10.90
CA MET A 111 -8.91 -0.34 11.13
C MET A 111 -8.98 0.99 11.86
N GLU A 112 -9.68 1.94 11.25
CA GLU A 112 -9.90 3.27 11.82
C GLU A 112 -11.32 3.42 12.34
N TYR A 113 -11.45 4.07 13.49
CA TYR A 113 -12.76 4.35 14.11
C TYR A 113 -13.11 5.83 14.01
N GLY A 114 -14.33 6.13 13.57
CA GLY A 114 -14.90 7.47 13.67
C GLY A 114 -15.20 7.82 15.12
N LYS A 115 -14.31 8.58 15.76
CA LYS A 115 -14.42 8.92 17.19
C LYS A 115 -15.46 10.00 17.51
N ASP A 116 -16.13 10.54 16.53
CA ASP A 116 -17.17 11.56 16.61
C ASP A 116 -18.60 10.97 16.73
N ARG A 117 -18.75 9.65 16.53
CA ARG A 117 -20.04 8.94 16.53
C ARG A 117 -19.95 7.54 17.11
N ALA A 118 -21.09 7.06 17.62
CA ALA A 118 -21.23 5.68 18.10
C ALA A 118 -21.15 4.67 16.93
N PRO A 119 -20.61 3.45 17.19
CA PRO A 119 -19.97 3.02 18.42
C PRO A 119 -18.48 3.41 18.50
N GLY A 120 -17.91 4.03 17.46
CA GLY A 120 -16.49 4.34 17.36
C GLY A 120 -15.98 5.33 18.43
N ASN A 121 -16.82 6.15 19.01
CA ASN A 121 -16.47 7.06 20.10
C ASN A 121 -16.34 6.35 21.46
N ASP A 122 -16.87 5.12 21.61
CA ASP A 122 -16.76 4.33 22.83
C ASP A 122 -15.41 3.58 22.86
N GLN A 123 -14.65 3.76 23.93
CA GLN A 123 -13.36 3.10 24.10
C GLN A 123 -13.52 1.60 24.33
N ALA A 124 -14.50 1.19 25.13
CA ALA A 124 -14.74 -0.22 25.41
C ALA A 124 -15.08 -1.00 24.12
N PHE A 125 -15.89 -0.40 23.23
CA PHE A 125 -16.15 -0.98 21.92
C PHE A 125 -14.89 -1.16 21.09
N ARG A 126 -14.03 -0.14 21.01
CA ARG A 126 -12.78 -0.24 20.21
C ARG A 126 -11.81 -1.28 20.76
N GLU A 127 -11.71 -1.37 22.09
CA GLU A 127 -10.87 -2.39 22.74
C GLU A 127 -11.42 -3.80 22.52
N ALA A 128 -12.71 -4.02 22.70
CA ALA A 128 -13.35 -5.29 22.41
C ALA A 128 -13.18 -5.72 20.95
N ALA A 129 -13.42 -4.80 20.01
CA ALA A 129 -13.22 -5.07 18.58
C ALA A 129 -11.79 -5.47 18.25
N SER A 130 -10.78 -4.98 18.97
CA SER A 130 -9.40 -5.40 18.79
C SER A 130 -9.14 -6.86 19.21
N TYR A 131 -9.87 -7.38 20.17
CA TYR A 131 -9.80 -8.79 20.58
C TYR A 131 -10.64 -9.71 19.68
N ALA A 132 -11.62 -9.18 18.97
CA ALA A 132 -12.49 -9.97 18.10
C ALA A 132 -11.84 -10.38 16.75
N ILE A 133 -10.68 -9.84 16.41
CA ILE A 133 -10.02 -10.05 15.12
C ILE A 133 -8.93 -11.11 15.24
N ASP A 134 -9.04 -12.19 14.49
CA ASP A 134 -7.93 -13.12 14.26
C ASP A 134 -6.95 -12.50 13.27
N TYR A 135 -5.93 -11.82 13.82
CA TYR A 135 -4.94 -11.10 13.02
C TYR A 135 -4.07 -12.01 12.16
N ASN A 136 -3.80 -13.25 12.60
CA ASN A 136 -3.03 -14.20 11.80
C ASN A 136 -3.84 -14.70 10.61
N GLN A 137 -5.11 -15.03 10.83
CA GLN A 137 -5.99 -15.41 9.74
C GLN A 137 -6.19 -14.26 8.76
N LEU A 138 -6.38 -13.04 9.26
CA LEU A 138 -6.54 -11.84 8.44
C LEU A 138 -5.28 -11.59 7.59
N ALA A 139 -4.10 -11.62 8.20
CA ALA A 139 -2.83 -11.43 7.49
C ALA A 139 -2.64 -12.45 6.38
N THR A 140 -2.92 -13.73 6.66
CA THR A 140 -2.85 -14.80 5.67
C THR A 140 -3.90 -14.66 4.56
N THR A 141 -5.11 -14.19 4.90
CA THR A 141 -6.19 -14.00 3.91
C THR A 141 -5.86 -12.86 2.94
N ILE A 142 -5.23 -11.78 3.44
CA ILE A 142 -4.94 -10.61 2.60
C ILE A 142 -3.67 -10.81 1.76
N ASN A 143 -2.60 -11.35 2.37
CA ASN A 143 -1.28 -11.39 1.76
C ASN A 143 -0.68 -12.81 1.65
N GLY A 144 -1.48 -13.86 1.78
CA GLY A 144 -0.97 -15.23 1.71
C GLY A 144 0.09 -15.52 2.76
N GLU A 145 1.14 -16.25 2.38
CA GLU A 145 2.26 -16.58 3.26
C GLU A 145 3.19 -15.38 3.59
N TYR A 146 3.05 -14.29 2.83
CA TYR A 146 3.82 -13.05 3.05
C TYR A 146 3.19 -12.15 4.12
N GLY A 147 1.96 -12.44 4.55
CA GLY A 147 1.26 -11.69 5.58
C GLY A 147 1.94 -11.77 6.94
N LYS A 148 2.12 -10.62 7.61
CA LYS A 148 2.69 -10.53 8.96
C LYS A 148 1.82 -9.67 9.86
N VAL A 149 1.68 -10.07 11.11
CA VAL A 149 1.01 -9.24 12.14
C VAL A 149 2.03 -8.26 12.70
N PRO A 150 1.84 -6.92 12.55
CA PRO A 150 2.87 -5.92 12.91
C PRO A 150 2.82 -5.64 14.39
N GLY A 151 2.23 -6.05 15.28
CA GLY A 151 2.12 -5.60 16.67
C GLY A 151 1.15 -4.43 16.84
N LYS A 152 1.12 -3.82 18.00
CA LYS A 152 0.26 -2.66 18.29
C LYS A 152 0.86 -1.38 17.74
N GLY A 153 0.05 -0.58 17.09
CA GLY A 153 0.45 0.71 16.54
C GLY A 153 0.53 0.72 15.02
N VAL A 154 0.84 1.89 14.48
CA VAL A 154 0.84 2.15 13.03
C VAL A 154 2.24 2.09 12.40
N ILE A 155 3.27 1.85 13.20
CA ILE A 155 4.66 1.77 12.75
C ILE A 155 5.05 0.29 12.61
N PRO A 156 5.32 -0.20 11.39
CA PRO A 156 5.74 -1.59 11.20
C PRO A 156 7.12 -1.88 11.79
N PRO A 157 7.45 -3.15 12.10
CA PRO A 157 8.75 -3.55 12.66
C PRO A 157 9.96 -3.16 11.83
N SER A 158 9.82 -3.06 10.51
CA SER A 158 10.88 -2.62 9.58
C SER A 158 11.16 -1.12 9.61
N CYS A 159 10.28 -0.32 10.21
CA CYS A 159 10.38 1.12 10.20
C CYS A 159 11.11 1.67 11.43
N LYS A 160 11.87 2.75 11.20
CA LYS A 160 12.49 3.51 12.29
C LYS A 160 11.42 4.11 13.20
N GLY A 161 11.54 3.84 14.50
CA GLY A 161 10.59 4.29 15.51
C GLY A 161 9.61 3.21 15.96
N TYR A 162 9.71 2.00 15.42
CA TYR A 162 9.03 0.84 15.98
C TYR A 162 9.48 0.58 17.41
N ASP A 163 8.53 0.31 18.28
CA ASP A 163 8.77 0.03 19.71
C ASP A 163 8.04 -1.27 20.10
N GLU A 164 8.81 -2.32 20.21
CA GLU A 164 8.33 -3.65 20.58
C GLU A 164 7.66 -3.69 21.96
N SER A 165 8.03 -2.75 22.86
CA SER A 165 7.47 -2.68 24.22
C SER A 165 5.98 -2.31 24.27
N ILE A 166 5.42 -1.73 23.18
CA ILE A 166 3.99 -1.43 23.06
C ILE A 166 3.16 -2.73 23.07
N GLY A 167 3.75 -3.85 22.69
CA GLY A 167 3.16 -5.17 22.73
C GLY A 167 2.55 -5.62 21.42
N SER A 168 1.93 -6.79 21.42
CA SER A 168 1.30 -7.44 20.27
C SER A 168 -0.23 -7.30 20.31
N LEU A 169 -0.84 -7.48 19.13
CA LEU A 169 -2.28 -7.69 18.99
C LEU A 169 -2.61 -9.12 19.44
N GLU A 170 -3.73 -9.27 20.15
CA GLU A 170 -4.20 -10.53 20.71
C GLU A 170 -5.60 -10.81 20.17
N PHE A 171 -5.84 -12.03 19.75
CA PHE A 171 -7.16 -12.53 19.37
C PHE A 171 -7.76 -13.33 20.52
N ASP A 172 -8.92 -12.92 21.01
CA ASP A 172 -9.68 -13.60 22.04
C ASP A 172 -11.16 -13.21 21.89
N ALA A 173 -11.91 -14.04 21.16
CA ALA A 173 -13.31 -13.76 20.86
C ALA A 173 -14.19 -13.80 22.11
N ASP A 174 -13.90 -14.68 23.08
CA ASP A 174 -14.68 -14.78 24.32
C ASP A 174 -14.50 -13.52 25.17
N LYS A 175 -13.26 -13.05 25.28
CA LYS A 175 -12.96 -11.79 25.96
C LYS A 175 -13.62 -10.57 25.27
N ALA A 176 -13.62 -10.55 23.93
CA ALA A 176 -14.28 -9.51 23.17
C ALA A 176 -15.79 -9.46 23.49
N ALA A 177 -16.45 -10.62 23.51
CA ALA A 177 -17.86 -10.75 23.83
C ALA A 177 -18.16 -10.29 25.27
N GLU A 178 -17.36 -10.71 26.26
CA GLU A 178 -17.50 -10.28 27.66
C GLU A 178 -17.37 -8.76 27.79
N MET A 179 -16.37 -8.17 27.14
CA MET A 179 -16.18 -6.70 27.17
C MET A 179 -17.33 -5.94 26.52
N LEU A 180 -17.90 -6.45 25.43
CA LEU A 180 -19.08 -5.85 24.79
C LEU A 180 -20.32 -5.94 25.70
N ASP A 181 -20.54 -7.09 26.32
CA ASP A 181 -21.65 -7.29 27.26
C ASP A 181 -21.55 -6.33 28.47
N GLU A 182 -20.37 -6.20 29.06
CA GLU A 182 -20.11 -5.26 30.17
C GLU A 182 -20.32 -3.82 29.75
N ALA A 183 -19.98 -3.44 28.53
CA ALA A 183 -20.20 -2.11 27.97
C ALA A 183 -21.65 -1.86 27.53
N GLY A 184 -22.53 -2.88 27.60
CA GLY A 184 -23.95 -2.77 27.29
C GLY A 184 -24.29 -3.04 25.81
N TYR A 185 -23.35 -3.48 25.01
CA TYR A 185 -23.58 -3.97 23.66
C TYR A 185 -24.05 -5.42 23.73
N LYS A 186 -25.35 -5.61 23.71
CA LYS A 186 -25.95 -6.96 23.83
C LYS A 186 -26.58 -7.37 22.52
N ASP A 187 -26.39 -8.60 22.18
CA ASP A 187 -27.19 -9.26 21.17
C ASP A 187 -28.62 -9.35 21.65
N VAL A 188 -29.53 -8.54 21.09
CA VAL A 188 -30.93 -8.43 21.52
C VAL A 188 -31.88 -9.31 20.70
N ASP A 189 -31.45 -9.80 19.56
CA ASP A 189 -32.24 -10.60 18.64
C ASP A 189 -31.68 -12.05 18.45
N GLY A 190 -30.51 -12.33 18.96
CA GLY A 190 -29.92 -13.66 19.03
C GLY A 190 -29.34 -14.13 17.71
N ASP A 191 -28.96 -13.21 16.84
CA ASP A 191 -28.36 -13.52 15.54
C ASP A 191 -26.82 -13.50 15.55
N GLY A 192 -26.21 -13.19 16.71
CA GLY A 192 -24.76 -13.09 16.91
C GLY A 192 -24.20 -11.74 16.54
#